data_fe4cd3d826a82e49f591a7c707b1415a
#
_entry.id   fe4cd3d826a82e49f591a7c707b1415a
#
_cell.length_a   1.000
_cell.length_b   1.000
_cell.length_c   1.000
_cell.angle_alpha   90.00
_cell.angle_beta   90.00
_cell.angle_gamma   90.00
#
_symmetry.space_group_name_H-M   'P 1'
#
loop_
_entity.id
_entity.type
_entity.pdbx_description
1 polymer ?
#
loop_
_entity_poly.entity_id
_entity_poly.type
_entity_poly.pdbx_seq_one_letter_code
_entity_poly.pdbx_strand_id
1 'polypeptide(L)'
;MKKTVLQRYAHLIAKTGANVQPGQEVVVRAGLDQPEFVQMVVEECYKLGASLVTVDWEYQPLAKTRYRYAKTNVLAKVEEWELAKIKHRVETLPAMIYLESADPDGLAGMNQKKFAAVQQKRYPIIKPFRDEMENKYQWCIAAVPGRKWAKKVFPELRVTAAVEKLWEMILMTSRADGEDPVAAWDAHNADLAARCAYLNELRPVELRYHSANGTDFTVGLIPEGQFEGGSAKTLSGTVYNPNIPSEEAFTSPMKGKAEG
;
A
#
# COMPACT_ATOMS: atom_id res chain seq x y z
N MET A 1 10.25 20.24 -5.14
CA MET A 1 10.48 19.10 -6.07
C MET A 1 10.11 19.47 -7.51
N LYS A 2 10.85 18.97 -8.53
CA LYS A 2 10.52 19.25 -9.95
C LYS A 2 9.23 18.54 -10.37
N LYS A 3 8.32 19.25 -11.03
CA LYS A 3 7.02 18.71 -11.50
C LYS A 3 7.19 17.48 -12.41
N THR A 4 8.17 17.49 -13.31
CA THR A 4 8.47 16.39 -14.23
C THR A 4 8.84 15.09 -13.51
N VAL A 5 9.55 15.17 -12.38
CA VAL A 5 9.89 13.99 -11.56
C VAL A 5 8.65 13.42 -10.90
N LEU A 6 7.81 14.30 -10.34
CA LEU A 6 6.52 13.88 -9.75
C LEU A 6 5.59 13.25 -10.78
N GLN A 7 5.57 13.77 -12.02
CA GLN A 7 4.79 13.17 -13.11
C GLN A 7 5.27 11.76 -13.47
N ARG A 8 6.60 11.54 -13.50
CA ARG A 8 7.15 10.19 -13.73
C ARG A 8 6.79 9.23 -12.59
N TYR A 9 6.81 9.69 -11.35
CA TYR A 9 6.38 8.88 -10.21
C TYR A 9 4.87 8.55 -10.27
N ALA A 10 4.02 9.53 -10.63
CA ALA A 10 2.60 9.31 -10.84
C ALA A 10 2.35 8.27 -11.98
N HIS A 11 3.11 8.39 -13.08
CA HIS A 11 3.06 7.42 -14.17
C HIS A 11 3.48 6.01 -13.72
N LEU A 12 4.57 5.89 -12.96
CA LEU A 12 5.03 4.63 -12.39
C LEU A 12 3.94 3.97 -11.53
N ILE A 13 3.29 4.73 -10.64
CA ILE A 13 2.21 4.22 -9.80
C ILE A 13 1.02 3.70 -10.62
N ALA A 14 0.60 4.45 -11.63
CA ALA A 14 -0.54 4.07 -12.46
C ALA A 14 -0.20 2.92 -13.42
N LYS A 15 0.99 2.95 -14.05
CA LYS A 15 1.41 2.01 -15.09
C LYS A 15 1.97 0.71 -14.54
N THR A 16 2.95 0.78 -13.65
CA THR A 16 3.63 -0.38 -13.07
C THR A 16 2.98 -0.81 -11.76
N GLY A 17 2.63 0.14 -10.90
CA GLY A 17 1.97 -0.10 -9.62
C GLY A 17 0.62 -0.77 -9.82
N ALA A 18 -0.40 -0.02 -10.13
CA ALA A 18 -1.75 -0.53 -10.31
C ALA A 18 -1.98 -1.20 -11.68
N ASN A 19 -1.10 -1.00 -12.66
CA ASN A 19 -1.24 -1.47 -14.04
C ASN A 19 -2.68 -1.26 -14.57
N VAL A 20 -3.10 -0.01 -14.56
CA VAL A 20 -4.46 0.39 -14.94
C VAL A 20 -4.77 -0.08 -16.37
N GLN A 21 -5.89 -0.79 -16.53
CA GLN A 21 -6.31 -1.33 -17.81
C GLN A 21 -7.32 -0.40 -18.52
N PRO A 22 -7.31 -0.34 -19.85
CA PRO A 22 -8.31 0.41 -20.61
C PRO A 22 -9.74 -0.01 -20.25
N GLY A 23 -10.62 0.96 -20.03
CA GLY A 23 -12.02 0.74 -19.65
C GLY A 23 -12.25 0.40 -18.18
N GLN A 24 -11.19 0.23 -17.38
CA GLN A 24 -11.29 -0.11 -15.96
C GLN A 24 -11.64 1.13 -15.11
N GLU A 25 -12.45 0.95 -14.09
CA GLU A 25 -12.59 1.95 -13.02
C GLU A 25 -11.36 1.94 -12.11
N VAL A 26 -11.03 3.10 -11.55
CA VAL A 26 -9.93 3.27 -10.59
C VAL A 26 -10.41 4.01 -9.36
N VAL A 27 -10.01 3.54 -8.20
CA VAL A 27 -10.24 4.25 -6.92
C VAL A 27 -8.90 4.64 -6.33
N VAL A 28 -8.66 5.93 -6.19
CA VAL A 28 -7.51 6.49 -5.48
C VAL A 28 -7.91 6.83 -4.06
N ARG A 29 -7.23 6.27 -3.06
CA ARG A 29 -7.37 6.68 -1.65
C ARG A 29 -6.17 7.52 -1.25
N ALA A 30 -6.41 8.72 -0.76
CA ALA A 30 -5.34 9.66 -0.46
C ALA A 30 -5.67 10.57 0.72
N GLY A 31 -4.64 10.96 1.48
CA GLY A 31 -4.72 12.05 2.43
C GLY A 31 -4.75 13.42 1.74
N LEU A 32 -5.03 14.48 2.51
CA LEU A 32 -5.10 15.85 2.02
C LEU A 32 -3.73 16.56 1.92
N ASP A 33 -2.63 15.83 2.15
CA ASP A 33 -1.29 16.43 2.24
C ASP A 33 -0.73 16.89 0.87
N GLN A 34 -1.03 16.14 -0.20
CA GLN A 34 -0.45 16.35 -1.54
C GLN A 34 -1.53 16.29 -2.66
N PRO A 35 -2.55 17.15 -2.64
CA PRO A 35 -3.67 17.06 -3.59
C PRO A 35 -3.24 17.26 -5.04
N GLU A 36 -2.23 18.10 -5.30
CA GLU A 36 -1.68 18.31 -6.64
C GLU A 36 -1.00 17.05 -7.21
N PHE A 37 -0.34 16.26 -6.35
CA PHE A 37 0.23 14.98 -6.76
C PHE A 37 -0.87 13.93 -7.01
N VAL A 38 -1.92 13.91 -6.19
CA VAL A 38 -3.10 13.04 -6.41
C VAL A 38 -3.72 13.35 -7.78
N GLN A 39 -3.84 14.63 -8.16
CA GLN A 39 -4.31 15.01 -9.49
C GLN A 39 -3.42 14.44 -10.60
N MET A 40 -2.08 14.47 -10.45
CA MET A 40 -1.18 13.87 -11.44
C MET A 40 -1.41 12.37 -11.59
N VAL A 41 -1.63 11.63 -10.48
CA VAL A 41 -1.94 10.18 -10.53
C VAL A 41 -3.27 9.94 -11.27
N VAL A 42 -4.31 10.74 -10.99
CA VAL A 42 -5.61 10.66 -11.68
C VAL A 42 -5.44 10.90 -13.18
N GLU A 43 -4.67 11.93 -13.57
CA GLU A 43 -4.38 12.21 -14.98
C GLU A 43 -3.68 11.04 -15.68
N GLU A 44 -2.70 10.41 -15.02
CA GLU A 44 -2.02 9.23 -15.56
C GLU A 44 -2.96 8.02 -15.70
N CYS A 45 -3.86 7.79 -14.74
CA CYS A 45 -4.87 6.73 -14.87
C CYS A 45 -5.75 6.94 -16.12
N TYR A 46 -6.22 8.16 -16.38
CA TYR A 46 -6.99 8.48 -17.58
C TYR A 46 -6.17 8.33 -18.87
N LYS A 47 -4.89 8.73 -18.89
CA LYS A 47 -4.00 8.52 -20.04
C LYS A 47 -3.80 7.04 -20.37
N LEU A 48 -3.88 6.17 -19.37
CA LEU A 48 -3.82 4.71 -19.53
C LEU A 48 -5.18 4.10 -19.94
N GLY A 49 -6.22 4.92 -20.05
CA GLY A 49 -7.53 4.51 -20.55
C GLY A 49 -8.55 4.13 -19.46
N ALA A 50 -8.34 4.55 -18.20
CA ALA A 50 -9.36 4.36 -17.17
C ALA A 50 -10.69 4.97 -17.58
N SER A 51 -11.80 4.25 -17.36
CA SER A 51 -13.16 4.74 -17.68
C SER A 51 -13.65 5.78 -16.70
N LEU A 52 -13.34 5.60 -15.41
CA LEU A 52 -13.70 6.50 -14.32
C LEU A 52 -12.64 6.42 -13.23
N VAL A 53 -12.18 7.56 -12.74
CA VAL A 53 -11.30 7.64 -11.57
C VAL A 53 -12.02 8.38 -10.46
N THR A 54 -12.24 7.70 -9.33
CA THR A 54 -12.79 8.32 -8.11
C THR A 54 -11.70 8.49 -7.06
N VAL A 55 -11.76 9.60 -6.30
CA VAL A 55 -10.82 9.85 -5.21
C VAL A 55 -11.53 9.79 -3.88
N ASP A 56 -11.15 8.84 -3.03
CA ASP A 56 -11.57 8.75 -1.63
C ASP A 56 -10.60 9.54 -0.74
N TRP A 57 -10.95 10.78 -0.43
CA TRP A 57 -10.15 11.63 0.43
C TRP A 57 -10.26 11.24 1.89
N GLU A 58 -9.12 11.15 2.56
CA GLU A 58 -9.03 10.86 3.98
C GLU A 58 -8.35 12.01 4.74
N TYR A 59 -8.91 12.34 5.91
CA TYR A 59 -8.27 13.25 6.85
C TYR A 59 -8.18 12.58 8.21
N GLN A 60 -7.01 12.03 8.51
CA GLN A 60 -6.75 11.21 9.70
C GLN A 60 -7.22 11.84 11.03
N PRO A 61 -7.09 13.16 11.29
CA PRO A 61 -7.60 13.77 12.52
C PRO A 61 -9.12 13.60 12.72
N LEU A 62 -9.91 13.48 11.64
CA LEU A 62 -11.36 13.21 11.75
C LEU A 62 -11.65 11.82 12.30
N ALA A 63 -10.81 10.81 12.00
CA ALA A 63 -10.97 9.49 12.59
C ALA A 63 -10.88 9.56 14.12
N LYS A 64 -9.88 10.25 14.66
CA LYS A 64 -9.69 10.45 16.10
C LYS A 64 -10.87 11.21 16.73
N THR A 65 -11.34 12.27 16.08
CA THR A 65 -12.52 13.04 16.50
C THR A 65 -13.77 12.16 16.53
N ARG A 66 -14.01 11.38 15.47
CA ARG A 66 -15.14 10.47 15.36
C ARG A 66 -15.14 9.43 16.49
N TYR A 67 -13.99 8.80 16.79
CA TYR A 67 -13.86 7.83 17.87
C TYR A 67 -13.99 8.46 19.28
N ARG A 68 -13.66 9.74 19.44
CA ARG A 68 -13.87 10.47 20.69
C ARG A 68 -15.36 10.71 20.98
N TYR A 69 -16.12 11.18 20.01
CA TYR A 69 -17.48 11.70 20.24
C TYR A 69 -18.60 10.72 19.88
N ALA A 70 -18.49 9.94 18.80
CA ALA A 70 -19.55 9.04 18.41
C ALA A 70 -19.62 7.80 19.29
N LYS A 71 -20.83 7.29 19.54
CA LYS A 71 -21.06 6.07 20.33
C LYS A 71 -20.60 4.81 19.58
N THR A 72 -20.14 3.79 20.29
CA THR A 72 -19.62 2.55 19.71
C THR A 72 -20.62 1.85 18.81
N ASN A 73 -21.91 1.80 19.19
CA ASN A 73 -22.96 1.17 18.37
C ASN A 73 -23.20 1.92 17.05
N VAL A 74 -23.07 3.26 17.05
CA VAL A 74 -23.16 4.07 15.83
C VAL A 74 -21.99 3.81 14.90
N LEU A 75 -20.77 3.81 15.44
CA LEU A 75 -19.56 3.54 14.66
C LEU A 75 -19.49 2.11 14.12
N ALA A 76 -20.09 1.16 14.85
CA ALA A 76 -20.13 -0.26 14.48
C ALA A 76 -21.15 -0.59 13.38
N LYS A 77 -22.11 0.29 13.14
CA LYS A 77 -23.10 0.11 12.07
C LYS A 77 -22.41 0.23 10.70
N VAL A 78 -22.77 -0.64 9.78
CA VAL A 78 -22.44 -0.50 8.36
C VAL A 78 -23.72 0.01 7.68
N GLU A 79 -23.63 1.21 7.12
CA GLU A 79 -24.78 1.85 6.50
C GLU A 79 -25.03 1.31 5.09
N GLU A 80 -26.27 1.43 4.59
CA GLU A 80 -26.66 0.92 3.28
C GLU A 80 -25.82 1.52 2.13
N TRP A 81 -25.50 2.79 2.21
CA TRP A 81 -24.64 3.43 1.20
C TRP A 81 -23.21 2.89 1.20
N GLU A 82 -22.66 2.50 2.38
CA GLU A 82 -21.35 1.84 2.47
C GLU A 82 -21.40 0.47 1.79
N LEU A 83 -22.47 -0.29 2.04
CA LEU A 83 -22.68 -1.60 1.41
C LEU A 83 -22.88 -1.46 -0.11
N ALA A 84 -23.65 -0.47 -0.57
CA ALA A 84 -23.80 -0.20 -2.00
C ALA A 84 -22.46 0.10 -2.68
N LYS A 85 -21.60 0.93 -2.03
CA LYS A 85 -20.27 1.22 -2.54
C LYS A 85 -19.38 -0.04 -2.60
N ILE A 86 -19.46 -0.92 -1.60
CA ILE A 86 -18.67 -2.16 -1.57
C ILE A 86 -19.20 -3.12 -2.66
N LYS A 87 -20.49 -3.28 -2.82
CA LYS A 87 -21.11 -4.11 -3.87
C LYS A 87 -20.70 -3.65 -5.27
N HIS A 88 -20.76 -2.34 -5.52
CA HIS A 88 -20.28 -1.77 -6.78
C HIS A 88 -18.82 -2.16 -7.07
N ARG A 89 -17.94 -2.13 -6.05
CA ARG A 89 -16.55 -2.57 -6.20
C ARG A 89 -16.41 -4.07 -6.47
N VAL A 90 -17.28 -4.90 -5.93
CA VAL A 90 -17.32 -6.34 -6.25
C VAL A 90 -17.70 -6.56 -7.71
N GLU A 91 -18.66 -5.78 -8.21
CA GLU A 91 -19.14 -5.88 -9.60
C GLU A 91 -18.14 -5.36 -10.63
N THR A 92 -17.47 -4.24 -10.32
CA THR A 92 -16.60 -3.53 -11.28
C THR A 92 -15.12 -3.86 -11.14
N LEU A 93 -14.68 -4.43 -10.01
CA LEU A 93 -13.30 -4.76 -9.69
C LEU A 93 -12.32 -3.61 -10.03
N PRO A 94 -12.52 -2.40 -9.48
CA PRO A 94 -11.70 -1.26 -9.83
C PRO A 94 -10.24 -1.48 -9.39
N ALA A 95 -9.28 -0.95 -10.13
CA ALA A 95 -7.92 -0.86 -9.65
C ALA A 95 -7.87 0.09 -8.44
N MET A 96 -7.13 -0.30 -7.39
CA MET A 96 -7.05 0.46 -6.14
C MET A 96 -5.66 1.07 -5.97
N ILE A 97 -5.57 2.38 -5.83
CA ILE A 97 -4.31 3.09 -5.55
C ILE A 97 -4.41 3.72 -4.16
N TYR A 98 -3.46 3.42 -3.29
CA TYR A 98 -3.36 3.95 -1.93
C TYR A 98 -2.14 4.86 -1.84
N LEU A 99 -2.38 6.16 -1.63
CA LEU A 99 -1.31 7.16 -1.47
C LEU A 99 -1.17 7.46 0.02
N GLU A 100 -0.16 6.84 0.64
CA GLU A 100 0.04 6.91 2.09
C GLU A 100 0.84 8.14 2.49
N SER A 101 0.21 9.04 3.27
CA SER A 101 0.82 10.26 3.81
C SER A 101 0.57 10.43 5.31
N ALA A 102 -0.03 9.42 5.96
CA ALA A 102 -0.54 9.53 7.31
C ALA A 102 0.54 9.89 8.35
N ASP A 103 0.14 10.63 9.37
CA ASP A 103 0.93 10.85 10.58
C ASP A 103 1.14 9.51 11.30
N PRO A 104 2.39 9.02 11.47
CA PRO A 104 2.65 7.77 12.17
C PRO A 104 2.07 7.72 13.60
N ASP A 105 1.98 8.87 14.26
CA ASP A 105 1.42 9.01 15.61
C ASP A 105 -0.03 9.53 15.62
N GLY A 106 -0.65 9.66 14.46
CA GLY A 106 -1.96 10.30 14.31
C GLY A 106 -3.10 9.63 15.09
N LEU A 107 -2.97 8.36 15.40
CA LEU A 107 -3.92 7.60 16.21
C LEU A 107 -3.49 7.45 17.69
N ALA A 108 -2.38 8.05 18.09
CA ALA A 108 -1.91 8.01 19.48
C ALA A 108 -2.96 8.60 20.45
N GLY A 109 -3.21 7.91 21.56
CA GLY A 109 -4.23 8.29 22.55
C GLY A 109 -5.69 8.02 22.12
N MET A 110 -5.93 7.35 21.00
CA MET A 110 -7.26 6.84 20.64
C MET A 110 -7.63 5.65 21.54
N ASN A 111 -8.91 5.55 21.91
CA ASN A 111 -9.42 4.43 22.70
C ASN A 111 -9.36 3.12 21.90
N GLN A 112 -8.31 2.34 22.10
CA GLN A 112 -8.05 1.09 21.37
C GLN A 112 -9.13 0.02 21.63
N LYS A 113 -9.68 -0.05 22.84
CA LYS A 113 -10.79 -0.99 23.16
C LYS A 113 -12.03 -0.67 22.34
N LYS A 114 -12.36 0.63 22.24
CA LYS A 114 -13.49 1.09 21.41
C LYS A 114 -13.25 0.82 19.94
N PHE A 115 -12.02 1.07 19.44
CA PHE A 115 -11.63 0.79 18.07
C PHE A 115 -11.79 -0.70 17.75
N ALA A 116 -11.20 -1.58 18.56
CA ALA A 116 -11.30 -3.03 18.39
C ALA A 116 -12.75 -3.52 18.39
N ALA A 117 -13.58 -3.03 19.33
CA ALA A 117 -15.00 -3.40 19.43
C ALA A 117 -15.80 -2.98 18.18
N VAL A 118 -15.48 -1.82 17.59
CA VAL A 118 -16.08 -1.37 16.33
C VAL A 118 -15.64 -2.28 15.17
N GLN A 119 -14.36 -2.55 15.02
CA GLN A 119 -13.83 -3.41 13.96
C GLN A 119 -14.41 -4.84 14.05
N GLN A 120 -14.46 -5.41 15.24
CA GLN A 120 -15.00 -6.75 15.47
C GLN A 120 -16.45 -6.89 15.00
N LYS A 121 -17.25 -5.83 15.11
CA LYS A 121 -18.65 -5.85 14.65
C LYS A 121 -18.79 -5.58 13.15
N ARG A 122 -17.94 -4.73 12.57
CA ARG A 122 -18.00 -4.38 11.14
C ARG A 122 -17.38 -5.45 10.24
N TYR A 123 -16.28 -6.07 10.71
CA TYR A 123 -15.50 -7.01 9.92
C TYR A 123 -16.31 -8.19 9.36
N PRO A 124 -17.16 -8.89 10.14
CA PRO A 124 -17.97 -10.00 9.61
C PRO A 124 -18.95 -9.59 8.50
N ILE A 125 -19.39 -8.33 8.50
CA ILE A 125 -20.31 -7.80 7.47
C ILE A 125 -19.55 -7.49 6.18
N ILE A 126 -18.33 -6.97 6.29
CA ILE A 126 -17.53 -6.51 5.16
C ILE A 126 -16.70 -7.65 4.55
N LYS A 127 -16.26 -8.60 5.38
CA LYS A 127 -15.36 -9.69 4.98
C LYS A 127 -15.85 -10.47 3.75
N PRO A 128 -17.12 -10.91 3.65
CA PRO A 128 -17.58 -11.69 2.50
C PRO A 128 -17.33 -10.99 1.15
N PHE A 129 -17.51 -9.67 1.09
CA PHE A 129 -17.26 -8.87 -0.12
C PHE A 129 -15.76 -8.76 -0.43
N ARG A 130 -14.92 -8.69 0.60
CA ARG A 130 -13.47 -8.70 0.42
C ARG A 130 -12.99 -10.04 -0.12
N ASP A 131 -13.46 -11.13 0.47
CA ASP A 131 -13.11 -12.49 0.04
C ASP A 131 -13.53 -12.72 -1.43
N GLU A 132 -14.69 -12.17 -1.83
CA GLU A 132 -15.18 -12.27 -3.21
C GLU A 132 -14.28 -11.53 -4.22
N MET A 133 -13.65 -10.43 -3.80
CA MET A 133 -12.72 -9.64 -4.62
C MET A 133 -11.29 -10.13 -4.58
N GLU A 134 -10.94 -11.02 -3.64
CA GLU A 134 -9.55 -11.40 -3.37
C GLU A 134 -8.84 -11.91 -4.64
N ASN A 135 -7.65 -11.37 -4.91
CA ASN A 135 -6.82 -11.66 -6.07
C ASN A 135 -7.48 -11.39 -7.44
N LYS A 136 -8.62 -10.70 -7.51
CA LYS A 136 -9.32 -10.41 -8.76
C LYS A 136 -9.00 -9.04 -9.35
N TYR A 137 -8.45 -8.11 -8.58
CA TYR A 137 -8.15 -6.74 -9.00
C TYR A 137 -6.73 -6.32 -8.61
N GLN A 138 -6.20 -5.33 -9.31
CA GLN A 138 -4.90 -4.76 -9.03
C GLN A 138 -5.00 -3.72 -7.90
N TRP A 139 -3.94 -3.63 -7.09
CA TRP A 139 -3.80 -2.59 -6.10
C TRP A 139 -2.35 -2.16 -5.95
N CYS A 140 -2.13 -0.91 -5.56
CA CYS A 140 -0.79 -0.38 -5.32
C CYS A 140 -0.81 0.55 -4.12
N ILE A 141 0.11 0.35 -3.19
CA ILE A 141 0.41 1.29 -2.11
C ILE A 141 1.68 2.04 -2.48
N ALA A 142 1.61 3.36 -2.44
CA ALA A 142 2.75 4.24 -2.71
C ALA A 142 2.81 5.37 -1.68
N ALA A 143 4.03 5.78 -1.32
CA ALA A 143 4.25 6.81 -0.33
C ALA A 143 4.11 8.22 -0.92
N VAL A 144 3.53 9.14 -0.15
CA VAL A 144 3.56 10.58 -0.39
C VAL A 144 3.88 11.30 0.92
N PRO A 145 4.69 12.37 0.94
CA PRO A 145 5.11 12.98 2.19
C PRO A 145 3.97 13.75 2.87
N GLY A 146 3.55 13.26 4.03
CA GLY A 146 2.74 14.04 4.96
C GLY A 146 3.60 14.98 5.80
N ARG A 147 3.07 16.15 6.17
CA ARG A 147 3.80 17.15 6.96
C ARG A 147 4.30 16.62 8.30
N LYS A 148 3.47 15.86 9.00
CA LYS A 148 3.81 15.30 10.31
C LYS A 148 4.75 14.11 10.18
N TRP A 149 4.56 13.26 9.19
CA TRP A 149 5.50 12.20 8.88
C TRP A 149 6.89 12.75 8.55
N ALA A 150 6.97 13.76 7.68
CA ALA A 150 8.23 14.42 7.33
C ALA A 150 8.94 15.01 8.57
N LYS A 151 8.20 15.64 9.48
CA LYS A 151 8.75 16.15 10.74
C LYS A 151 9.19 15.07 11.73
N LYS A 152 8.57 13.89 11.68
CA LYS A 152 8.99 12.75 12.50
C LYS A 152 10.31 12.15 11.99
N VAL A 153 10.50 12.11 10.67
CA VAL A 153 11.75 11.60 10.04
C VAL A 153 12.87 12.63 10.14
N PHE A 154 12.57 13.92 9.95
CA PHE A 154 13.53 15.03 9.96
C PHE A 154 13.13 16.09 10.99
N PRO A 155 13.26 15.78 12.31
CA PRO A 155 12.81 16.66 13.38
C PRO A 155 13.54 18.01 13.42
N GLU A 156 14.76 18.08 12.93
CA GLU A 156 15.62 19.27 12.89
C GLU A 156 15.24 20.26 11.78
N LEU A 157 14.63 19.78 10.69
CA LEU A 157 14.30 20.63 9.54
C LEU A 157 13.00 21.41 9.75
N ARG A 158 12.87 22.57 9.10
CA ARG A 158 11.56 23.24 8.97
C ARG A 158 10.62 22.38 8.14
N VAL A 159 9.30 22.46 8.42
CA VAL A 159 8.28 21.56 7.81
C VAL A 159 8.41 21.49 6.28
N THR A 160 8.57 22.63 5.60
CA THR A 160 8.70 22.66 4.14
C THR A 160 9.94 21.91 3.66
N ALA A 161 11.09 22.16 4.30
CA ALA A 161 12.35 21.46 3.99
C ALA A 161 12.27 19.97 4.32
N ALA A 162 11.60 19.59 5.42
CA ALA A 162 11.38 18.20 5.78
C ALA A 162 10.52 17.46 4.74
N VAL A 163 9.45 18.09 4.24
CA VAL A 163 8.59 17.54 3.17
C VAL A 163 9.37 17.38 1.87
N GLU A 164 10.17 18.38 1.47
CA GLU A 164 11.03 18.28 0.28
C GLU A 164 12.05 17.15 0.43
N LYS A 165 12.67 17.03 1.61
CA LYS A 165 13.64 15.97 1.89
C LYS A 165 13.00 14.59 1.88
N LEU A 166 11.77 14.46 2.41
CA LEU A 166 11.04 13.20 2.38
C LEU A 166 10.62 12.83 0.94
N TRP A 167 10.26 13.82 0.09
CA TRP A 167 10.06 13.57 -1.34
C TRP A 167 11.31 12.99 -2.01
N GLU A 168 12.49 13.56 -1.75
CA GLU A 168 13.76 13.04 -2.29
C GLU A 168 13.96 11.56 -1.91
N MET A 169 13.75 11.22 -0.63
CA MET A 169 13.90 9.86 -0.14
C MET A 169 12.87 8.89 -0.76
N ILE A 170 11.60 9.30 -0.84
CA ILE A 170 10.54 8.50 -1.45
C ILE A 170 10.87 8.21 -2.92
N LEU A 171 11.25 9.23 -3.69
CA LEU A 171 11.57 9.06 -5.11
C LEU A 171 12.80 8.18 -5.32
N MET A 172 13.84 8.35 -4.52
CA MET A 172 15.04 7.53 -4.57
C MET A 172 14.72 6.06 -4.25
N THR A 173 14.04 5.79 -3.14
CA THR A 173 13.69 4.41 -2.73
C THR A 173 12.72 3.76 -3.71
N SER A 174 11.84 4.55 -4.33
CA SER A 174 10.90 4.09 -5.36
C SER A 174 11.53 4.03 -6.76
N ARG A 175 12.83 4.27 -6.93
CA ARG A 175 13.52 4.32 -8.24
C ARG A 175 12.86 5.29 -9.23
N ALA A 176 12.22 6.35 -8.71
CA ALA A 176 11.47 7.31 -9.50
C ALA A 176 12.21 8.63 -9.74
N ASP A 177 13.42 8.77 -9.21
CA ASP A 177 14.31 9.93 -9.40
C ASP A 177 15.07 9.91 -10.74
N GLY A 178 15.19 8.73 -11.39
CA GLY A 178 15.79 8.54 -12.68
C GLY A 178 14.96 9.04 -13.88
N GLU A 179 15.49 8.84 -15.09
CA GLU A 179 14.80 9.26 -16.33
C GLU A 179 13.68 8.32 -16.73
N ASP A 180 13.83 7.02 -16.52
CA ASP A 180 12.84 5.99 -16.84
C ASP A 180 12.58 5.08 -15.61
N PRO A 181 11.66 5.49 -14.71
CA PRO A 181 11.29 4.67 -13.56
C PRO A 181 10.63 3.32 -13.94
N VAL A 182 9.94 3.24 -15.09
CA VAL A 182 9.27 2.00 -15.52
C VAL A 182 10.33 0.96 -15.88
N ALA A 183 11.31 1.31 -16.70
CA ALA A 183 12.42 0.41 -17.03
C ALA A 183 13.25 0.01 -15.81
N ALA A 184 13.46 0.94 -14.85
CA ALA A 184 14.13 0.63 -13.59
C ALA A 184 13.35 -0.40 -12.76
N TRP A 185 12.01 -0.34 -12.74
CA TRP A 185 11.16 -1.31 -12.07
C TRP A 185 11.08 -2.64 -12.80
N ASP A 186 11.10 -2.67 -14.13
CA ASP A 186 11.17 -3.91 -14.90
C ASP A 186 12.45 -4.70 -14.57
N ALA A 187 13.59 -4.02 -14.51
CA ALA A 187 14.86 -4.62 -14.09
C ALA A 187 14.84 -5.10 -12.63
N HIS A 188 14.25 -4.30 -11.73
CA HIS A 188 14.13 -4.66 -10.31
C HIS A 188 13.20 -5.87 -10.10
N ASN A 189 12.06 -5.92 -10.77
CA ASN A 189 11.15 -7.07 -10.74
C ASN A 189 11.83 -8.35 -11.26
N ALA A 190 12.64 -8.24 -12.31
CA ALA A 190 13.40 -9.37 -12.82
C ALA A 190 14.43 -9.89 -11.81
N ASP A 191 15.13 -9.00 -11.09
CA ASP A 191 16.07 -9.38 -10.02
C ASP A 191 15.35 -10.06 -8.86
N LEU A 192 14.23 -9.50 -8.37
CA LEU A 192 13.43 -10.12 -7.32
C LEU A 192 12.86 -11.49 -7.74
N ALA A 193 12.37 -11.62 -8.96
CA ALA A 193 11.90 -12.89 -9.50
C ALA A 193 13.00 -13.96 -9.54
N ALA A 194 14.23 -13.57 -9.95
CA ALA A 194 15.38 -14.48 -9.95
C ALA A 194 15.77 -14.93 -8.53
N ARG A 195 15.72 -14.02 -7.55
CA ARG A 195 15.96 -14.36 -6.12
C ARG A 195 14.90 -15.31 -5.59
N CYS A 196 13.61 -15.04 -5.88
CA CYS A 196 12.52 -15.94 -5.49
C CYS A 196 12.66 -17.32 -6.12
N ALA A 197 13.00 -17.39 -7.41
CA ALA A 197 13.24 -18.66 -8.10
C ALA A 197 14.37 -19.46 -7.45
N TYR A 198 15.51 -18.84 -7.14
CA TYR A 198 16.61 -19.47 -6.42
C TYR A 198 16.21 -19.99 -5.04
N LEU A 199 15.49 -19.20 -4.25
CA LEU A 199 15.02 -19.61 -2.92
C LEU A 199 13.99 -20.76 -3.00
N ASN A 200 13.13 -20.76 -4.02
CA ASN A 200 12.18 -21.83 -4.28
C ASN A 200 12.84 -23.12 -4.74
N GLU A 201 13.94 -23.04 -5.48
CA GLU A 201 14.76 -24.19 -5.83
C GLU A 201 15.50 -24.75 -4.59
N LEU A 202 16.06 -23.87 -3.76
CA LEU A 202 16.77 -24.24 -2.53
C LEU A 202 15.86 -24.90 -1.48
N ARG A 203 14.57 -24.54 -1.44
CA ARG A 203 13.56 -25.06 -0.50
C ARG A 203 14.00 -25.05 0.97
N PRO A 204 14.41 -23.87 1.52
CA PRO A 204 14.83 -23.79 2.90
C PRO A 204 13.67 -24.17 3.85
N VAL A 205 13.97 -24.93 4.90
CA VAL A 205 13.00 -25.35 5.92
C VAL A 205 12.94 -24.38 7.10
N GLU A 206 13.99 -23.57 7.27
CA GLU A 206 14.09 -22.53 8.29
C GLU A 206 14.99 -21.39 7.84
N LEU A 207 14.82 -20.22 8.44
CA LEU A 207 15.72 -19.09 8.32
C LEU A 207 16.32 -18.78 9.68
N ARG A 208 17.65 -18.58 9.72
CA ARG A 208 18.39 -18.16 10.92
C ARG A 208 18.93 -16.77 10.73
N TYR A 209 18.65 -15.92 11.69
CA TYR A 209 19.08 -14.52 11.72
C TYR A 209 20.08 -14.34 12.85
N HIS A 210 21.26 -13.90 12.50
CA HIS A 210 22.30 -13.56 13.47
C HIS A 210 22.90 -12.21 13.12
N SER A 211 23.00 -11.30 14.10
CA SER A 211 23.57 -9.98 13.86
C SER A 211 24.27 -9.42 15.08
N ALA A 212 25.17 -8.46 14.83
CA ALA A 212 26.04 -7.87 15.87
C ALA A 212 25.28 -7.09 16.98
N ASN A 213 24.01 -6.73 16.75
CA ASN A 213 23.16 -6.09 17.76
C ASN A 213 22.56 -7.08 18.79
N GLY A 214 22.93 -8.38 18.72
CA GLY A 214 22.46 -9.42 19.62
C GLY A 214 21.26 -10.21 19.11
N THR A 215 20.81 -9.98 17.87
CA THR A 215 19.77 -10.83 17.26
C THR A 215 20.31 -12.25 17.07
N ASP A 216 19.62 -13.23 17.63
CA ASP A 216 19.81 -14.67 17.38
C ASP A 216 18.42 -15.29 17.30
N PHE A 217 17.91 -15.46 16.08
CA PHE A 217 16.52 -15.81 15.83
C PHE A 217 16.41 -16.83 14.72
N THR A 218 15.66 -17.89 14.97
CA THR A 218 15.35 -18.93 13.99
C THR A 218 13.85 -19.02 13.78
N VAL A 219 13.41 -19.11 12.53
CA VAL A 219 12.01 -19.29 12.17
C VAL A 219 11.85 -20.43 11.16
N GLY A 220 11.02 -21.41 11.50
CA GLY A 220 10.64 -22.49 10.59
C GLY A 220 9.68 -22.00 9.50
N LEU A 221 9.82 -22.53 8.30
CA LEU A 221 8.99 -22.19 7.14
C LEU A 221 7.93 -23.26 6.88
N ILE A 222 6.84 -22.87 6.23
CA ILE A 222 5.83 -23.80 5.74
C ILE A 222 6.43 -24.57 4.56
N PRO A 223 6.47 -25.93 4.58
CA PRO A 223 7.16 -26.71 3.55
C PRO A 223 6.64 -26.50 2.12
N GLU A 224 5.34 -26.25 1.98
CA GLU A 224 4.67 -25.97 0.70
C GLU A 224 4.69 -24.47 0.34
N GLY A 225 5.23 -23.62 1.21
CA GLY A 225 5.34 -22.19 1.00
C GLY A 225 6.24 -21.86 -0.19
N GLN A 226 5.85 -20.85 -0.96
CA GLN A 226 6.67 -20.30 -2.03
C GLN A 226 7.23 -18.95 -1.62
N PHE A 227 8.43 -18.63 -2.09
CA PHE A 227 8.97 -17.27 -2.02
C PHE A 227 8.39 -16.45 -3.15
N GLU A 228 7.87 -15.30 -2.78
CA GLU A 228 7.30 -14.29 -3.68
C GLU A 228 7.95 -12.94 -3.41
N GLY A 229 7.90 -12.02 -4.39
CA GLY A 229 8.45 -10.66 -4.24
C GLY A 229 8.26 -9.84 -5.51
N GLY A 230 8.27 -8.52 -5.35
CA GLY A 230 8.09 -7.60 -6.46
C GLY A 230 6.67 -7.57 -7.00
N SER A 231 6.47 -8.06 -8.22
CA SER A 231 5.15 -8.07 -8.87
C SER A 231 4.25 -9.20 -8.37
N ALA A 232 2.94 -8.93 -8.39
CA ALA A 232 1.87 -9.91 -8.18
C ALA A 232 1.03 -10.08 -9.46
N LYS A 233 0.16 -11.07 -9.48
CA LYS A 233 -0.69 -11.35 -10.63
C LYS A 233 -2.13 -11.60 -10.18
N THR A 234 -3.10 -10.95 -10.82
CA THR A 234 -4.52 -11.22 -10.59
C THR A 234 -4.91 -12.59 -11.17
N LEU A 235 -6.06 -13.13 -10.74
CA LEU A 235 -6.61 -14.38 -11.30
C LEU A 235 -6.89 -14.27 -12.80
N SER A 236 -7.15 -13.08 -13.32
CA SER A 236 -7.31 -12.82 -14.78
C SER A 236 -5.98 -12.71 -15.51
N GLY A 237 -4.85 -12.71 -14.82
CA GLY A 237 -3.52 -12.67 -15.41
C GLY A 237 -2.87 -11.29 -15.48
N THR A 238 -3.50 -10.23 -15.00
CA THR A 238 -2.90 -8.89 -14.99
C THR A 238 -1.79 -8.82 -13.95
N VAL A 239 -0.57 -8.49 -14.41
CA VAL A 239 0.60 -8.30 -13.54
C VAL A 239 0.61 -6.87 -13.02
N TYR A 240 0.92 -6.67 -11.73
CA TYR A 240 0.96 -5.36 -11.08
C TYR A 240 1.96 -5.38 -9.91
N ASN A 241 2.32 -4.21 -9.38
CA ASN A 241 3.20 -4.10 -8.22
C ASN A 241 2.42 -3.58 -7.01
N PRO A 242 2.12 -4.45 -6.01
CA PRO A 242 1.33 -4.07 -4.84
C PRO A 242 1.94 -2.94 -4.01
N ASN A 243 3.26 -2.84 -3.98
CA ASN A 243 3.98 -1.85 -3.21
C ASN A 243 5.04 -1.15 -4.05
N ILE A 244 5.11 0.17 -3.95
CA ILE A 244 6.18 0.99 -4.49
C ILE A 244 6.73 1.87 -3.35
N PRO A 245 7.92 1.55 -2.79
CA PRO A 245 8.82 0.46 -3.15
C PRO A 245 8.44 -0.93 -2.60
N SER A 246 9.06 -1.98 -3.16
CA SER A 246 9.09 -3.35 -2.67
C SER A 246 10.50 -3.89 -2.89
N GLU A 247 11.15 -4.40 -1.84
CA GLU A 247 12.57 -4.80 -1.84
C GLU A 247 12.78 -6.24 -1.37
N GLU A 248 11.73 -6.87 -0.88
CA GLU A 248 11.77 -8.16 -0.21
C GLU A 248 11.41 -9.33 -1.13
N ALA A 249 12.09 -10.46 -0.93
CA ALA A 249 11.55 -11.78 -1.20
C ALA A 249 11.01 -12.35 0.12
N PHE A 250 9.77 -12.77 0.15
CA PHE A 250 9.09 -13.22 1.37
C PHE A 250 8.40 -14.57 1.17
N THR A 251 8.20 -15.28 2.28
CA THR A 251 7.40 -16.51 2.33
C THR A 251 6.69 -16.60 3.68
N SER A 252 5.84 -17.61 3.86
CA SER A 252 5.04 -17.75 5.08
C SER A 252 5.79 -18.55 6.16
N PRO A 253 5.96 -17.98 7.37
CA PRO A 253 6.52 -18.69 8.51
C PRO A 253 5.52 -19.72 9.06
N MET A 254 6.03 -20.81 9.63
CA MET A 254 5.22 -21.81 10.33
C MET A 254 4.90 -21.33 11.75
N LYS A 255 3.62 -21.19 12.05
CA LYS A 255 3.16 -20.76 13.37
C LYS A 255 3.68 -21.72 14.47
N GLY A 256 4.28 -21.16 15.52
CA GLY A 256 4.81 -21.93 16.67
C GLY A 256 6.17 -22.59 16.41
N LYS A 257 6.84 -22.26 15.32
CA LYS A 257 8.19 -22.71 14.97
C LYS A 257 9.15 -21.50 14.88
N ALA A 258 9.24 -20.75 15.97
CA ALA A 258 10.16 -19.62 16.09
C ALA A 258 10.84 -19.67 17.46
N GLU A 259 12.15 -19.41 17.49
CA GLU A 259 12.99 -19.37 18.68
C GLU A 259 13.95 -18.18 18.60
N GLY A 260 14.24 -17.52 19.75
CA GLY A 260 15.15 -16.38 19.86
C GLY A 260 14.73 -15.29 20.81
#